data_124c8596bd8b58ded915c81826ec84d1
#
_entry.id   124c8596bd8b58ded915c81826ec84d1
#
_cell.length_a   1.000
_cell.length_b   1.000
_cell.length_c   1.000
_cell.angle_alpha   90.00
_cell.angle_beta   90.00
_cell.angle_gamma   90.00
#
_symmetry.space_group_name_H-M   'P 1'
#
loop_
_entity.id
_entity.type
_entity.pdbx_description
1 polymer ?
#
loop_
_entity_poly.entity_id
_entity_poly.type
_entity_poly.pdbx_seq_one_letter_code
_entity_poly.pdbx_strand_id
1 'polypeptide(L)'
;MRDITYPPIIVTAKVGFKALGMRFQMQGTENVPREGGALLALNHISYVDFVLGGFATQDSKRLVRFMAKRELFDHRFAGPLMRSLHHISVDRGDGLASYGEGIDFLRKGEIVGIFPEATISRSFELKEFKTGATRMAAQAGVPLIPAILWGTQRMKTKSHPQDFSRGKTIAITLGEPLHPTGRNPAVETAELKATMARLLDETIRAYPADEQPPGSWWLPASYGGSAPTMEEAAVLDAEEKRERARARAAKRRAKNT
;
A
#
# COMPACT_ATOMS: atom_id res chain seq x y z
N MET A 1 -23.01 -2.17 4.91
CA MET A 1 -23.16 -1.93 3.46
C MET A 1 -23.10 -3.29 2.74
N ARG A 2 -23.90 -3.53 1.72
CA ARG A 2 -23.90 -4.87 1.06
C ARG A 2 -22.88 -4.84 -0.07
N ASP A 3 -21.75 -5.55 0.08
CA ASP A 3 -20.65 -5.61 -0.90
C ASP A 3 -20.92 -6.67 -1.98
N ILE A 4 -21.71 -6.31 -2.99
CA ILE A 4 -22.04 -7.24 -4.08
C ILE A 4 -20.86 -7.41 -5.06
N THR A 5 -20.04 -6.38 -5.23
CA THR A 5 -18.94 -6.34 -6.20
C THR A 5 -17.66 -7.04 -5.70
N TYR A 6 -17.40 -7.01 -4.39
CA TYR A 6 -16.19 -7.60 -3.82
C TYR A 6 -16.06 -9.12 -4.00
N PRO A 7 -17.10 -9.95 -3.72
CA PRO A 7 -16.95 -11.40 -3.83
C PRO A 7 -16.50 -11.89 -5.21
N PRO A 8 -17.09 -11.47 -6.34
CA PRO A 8 -16.62 -11.91 -7.65
C PRO A 8 -15.20 -11.43 -7.97
N ILE A 9 -14.79 -10.24 -7.52
CA ILE A 9 -13.43 -9.72 -7.72
C ILE A 9 -12.41 -10.56 -6.93
N ILE A 10 -12.72 -10.90 -5.68
CA ILE A 10 -11.84 -11.75 -4.87
C ILE A 10 -11.68 -13.13 -5.51
N VAL A 11 -12.78 -13.73 -6.01
CA VAL A 11 -12.73 -15.02 -6.71
C VAL A 11 -11.87 -14.90 -7.97
N THR A 12 -12.08 -13.87 -8.79
CA THR A 12 -11.29 -13.63 -10.00
C THR A 12 -9.80 -13.42 -9.68
N ALA A 13 -9.49 -12.65 -8.63
CA ALA A 13 -8.11 -12.45 -8.18
C ALA A 13 -7.48 -13.78 -7.73
N LYS A 14 -8.18 -14.59 -6.93
CA LYS A 14 -7.70 -15.92 -6.49
C LYS A 14 -7.45 -16.86 -7.66
N VAL A 15 -8.35 -16.88 -8.64
CA VAL A 15 -8.16 -17.67 -9.87
C VAL A 15 -6.93 -17.17 -10.64
N GLY A 16 -6.77 -15.86 -10.79
CA GLY A 16 -5.60 -15.25 -11.42
C GLY A 16 -4.29 -15.61 -10.70
N PHE A 17 -4.26 -15.53 -9.37
CA PHE A 17 -3.07 -15.90 -8.58
C PHE A 17 -2.73 -17.38 -8.72
N LYS A 18 -3.74 -18.25 -8.71
CA LYS A 18 -3.55 -19.69 -8.95
C LYS A 18 -3.04 -19.95 -10.37
N ALA A 19 -3.59 -19.27 -11.37
CA ALA A 19 -3.14 -19.39 -12.77
C ALA A 19 -1.68 -18.92 -12.94
N LEU A 20 -1.26 -17.88 -12.19
CA LEU A 20 0.11 -17.41 -12.14
C LEU A 20 1.01 -18.28 -11.24
N GLY A 21 0.47 -19.30 -10.59
CA GLY A 21 1.24 -20.16 -9.67
C GLY A 21 1.88 -19.39 -8.52
N MET A 22 1.23 -18.30 -8.09
CA MET A 22 1.75 -17.46 -7.00
C MET A 22 1.75 -18.22 -5.68
N ARG A 23 2.84 -18.10 -4.94
CA ARG A 23 2.97 -18.64 -3.58
C ARG A 23 2.83 -17.52 -2.57
N PHE A 24 2.03 -17.75 -1.53
CA PHE A 24 1.81 -16.77 -0.47
C PHE A 24 2.48 -17.24 0.81
N GLN A 25 3.34 -16.39 1.37
CA GLN A 25 3.87 -16.50 2.72
C GLN A 25 3.17 -15.45 3.57
N MET A 26 2.30 -15.88 4.49
CA MET A 26 1.49 -14.98 5.31
C MET A 26 1.81 -15.20 6.78
N GLN A 27 2.04 -14.11 7.51
CA GLN A 27 2.33 -14.11 8.93
C GLN A 27 1.57 -12.99 9.63
N GLY A 28 1.11 -13.22 10.87
CA GLY A 28 0.43 -12.24 11.70
C GLY A 28 -0.97 -11.88 11.22
N THR A 29 -1.62 -12.72 10.40
CA THR A 29 -2.98 -12.46 9.88
C THR A 29 -4.04 -12.45 11.00
N GLU A 30 -3.75 -13.10 12.13
CA GLU A 30 -4.54 -13.09 13.35
C GLU A 30 -4.64 -11.72 14.02
N ASN A 31 -3.70 -10.82 13.74
CA ASN A 31 -3.68 -9.45 14.24
C ASN A 31 -4.79 -8.58 13.63
N VAL A 32 -5.44 -9.05 12.56
CA VAL A 32 -6.57 -8.35 11.96
C VAL A 32 -7.85 -8.67 12.74
N PRO A 33 -8.51 -7.68 13.36
CA PRO A 33 -9.71 -7.94 14.15
C PRO A 33 -10.85 -8.45 13.25
N ARG A 34 -11.59 -9.42 13.77
CA ARG A 34 -12.78 -9.97 13.07
C ARG A 34 -13.95 -9.01 13.06
N GLU A 35 -14.00 -8.10 14.04
CA GLU A 35 -15.04 -7.09 14.22
C GLU A 35 -14.43 -5.74 14.59
N GLY A 36 -15.20 -4.68 14.41
CA GLY A 36 -14.73 -3.32 14.65
C GLY A 36 -13.85 -2.74 13.54
N GLY A 37 -13.52 -1.48 13.65
CA GLY A 37 -12.64 -0.79 12.70
C GLY A 37 -11.18 -1.10 12.96
N ALA A 38 -10.35 -1.06 11.90
CA ALA A 38 -8.90 -1.12 12.01
C ALA A 38 -8.26 -0.34 10.85
N LEU A 39 -7.16 0.32 11.12
CA LEU A 39 -6.37 0.97 10.08
C LEU A 39 -5.17 0.09 9.73
N LEU A 40 -5.07 -0.33 8.48
CA LEU A 40 -3.97 -1.14 7.97
C LEU A 40 -2.96 -0.21 7.28
N ALA A 41 -1.76 -0.08 7.84
CA ALA A 41 -0.66 0.69 7.26
C ALA A 41 0.27 -0.24 6.50
N LEU A 42 0.36 -0.07 5.17
CA LEU A 42 1.17 -0.92 4.30
C LEU A 42 2.34 -0.13 3.70
N ASN A 43 3.47 -0.81 3.46
CA ASN A 43 4.52 -0.27 2.60
C ASN A 43 4.04 -0.20 1.15
N HIS A 44 4.66 0.67 0.34
CA HIS A 44 4.23 0.87 -1.04
C HIS A 44 5.40 0.72 -2.02
N ILE A 45 5.51 -0.44 -2.63
CA ILE A 45 6.61 -0.83 -3.54
C ILE A 45 6.12 -1.21 -4.94
N SER A 46 4.79 -1.35 -5.13
CA SER A 46 4.21 -1.83 -6.38
C SER A 46 2.86 -1.18 -6.68
N TYR A 47 2.51 -1.12 -7.96
CA TYR A 47 1.15 -0.73 -8.38
C TYR A 47 0.08 -1.77 -8.05
N VAL A 48 0.45 -3.02 -7.72
CA VAL A 48 -0.49 -4.09 -7.36
C VAL A 48 -0.62 -4.27 -5.84
N ASP A 49 0.05 -3.47 -5.02
CA ASP A 49 0.03 -3.59 -3.57
C ASP A 49 -1.38 -3.53 -2.98
N PHE A 50 -2.27 -2.70 -3.51
CA PHE A 50 -3.63 -2.59 -3.00
C PHE A 50 -4.43 -3.87 -3.21
N VAL A 51 -4.20 -4.61 -4.30
CA VAL A 51 -4.87 -5.89 -4.55
C VAL A 51 -4.35 -6.96 -3.60
N LEU A 52 -3.01 -7.04 -3.48
CA LEU A 52 -2.35 -8.06 -2.65
C LEU A 52 -2.45 -7.73 -1.15
N GLY A 53 -2.43 -6.43 -0.79
CA GLY A 53 -2.69 -5.98 0.57
C GLY A 53 -4.11 -6.29 1.07
N GLY A 54 -5.08 -6.37 0.15
CA GLY A 54 -6.43 -6.85 0.49
C GLY A 54 -6.47 -8.31 0.96
N PHE A 55 -5.46 -9.11 0.60
CA PHE A 55 -5.31 -10.48 1.08
C PHE A 55 -4.83 -10.57 2.53
N ALA A 56 -4.22 -9.52 3.08
CA ALA A 56 -3.82 -9.46 4.48
C ALA A 56 -4.98 -9.73 5.45
N THR A 57 -6.21 -9.48 5.01
CA THR A 57 -7.42 -9.64 5.84
C THR A 57 -8.25 -10.88 5.50
N GLN A 58 -7.72 -11.82 4.69
CA GLN A 58 -8.51 -12.98 4.22
C GLN A 58 -8.95 -13.91 5.35
N ASP A 59 -8.12 -14.10 6.39
CA ASP A 59 -8.42 -15.02 7.50
C ASP A 59 -9.49 -14.45 8.45
N SER A 60 -9.55 -13.13 8.58
CA SER A 60 -10.63 -12.42 9.26
C SER A 60 -11.90 -12.29 8.42
N LYS A 61 -11.85 -12.65 7.12
CA LYS A 61 -12.92 -12.49 6.11
C LYS A 61 -13.39 -11.04 5.98
N ARG A 62 -12.51 -10.09 6.22
CA ARG A 62 -12.80 -8.66 6.17
C ARG A 62 -12.35 -8.06 4.84
N LEU A 63 -13.00 -6.97 4.45
CA LEU A 63 -12.68 -6.22 3.24
C LEU A 63 -11.90 -4.95 3.61
N VAL A 64 -10.94 -4.56 2.77
CA VAL A 64 -10.14 -3.36 2.98
C VAL A 64 -10.62 -2.24 2.06
N ARG A 65 -10.94 -1.07 2.64
CA ARG A 65 -11.27 0.15 1.90
C ARG A 65 -9.98 0.96 1.73
N PHE A 66 -9.38 0.88 0.55
CA PHE A 66 -8.12 1.60 0.31
C PHE A 66 -8.35 3.08 0.04
N MET A 67 -7.49 3.89 0.62
CA MET A 67 -7.35 5.30 0.25
C MET A 67 -6.54 5.41 -1.03
N ALA A 68 -7.15 5.86 -2.11
CA ALA A 68 -6.53 5.92 -3.43
C ALA A 68 -6.70 7.29 -4.08
N LYS A 69 -5.77 7.64 -4.99
CA LYS A 69 -5.76 8.93 -5.67
C LYS A 69 -7.05 9.17 -6.46
N ARG A 70 -7.57 10.40 -6.41
CA ARG A 70 -8.76 10.85 -7.13
C ARG A 70 -8.69 10.53 -8.63
N GLU A 71 -7.53 10.64 -9.26
CA GLU A 71 -7.37 10.34 -10.68
C GLU A 71 -7.75 8.89 -11.06
N LEU A 72 -7.70 7.94 -10.12
CA LEU A 72 -8.19 6.57 -10.33
C LEU A 72 -9.71 6.51 -10.38
N PHE A 73 -10.39 7.36 -9.60
CA PHE A 73 -11.84 7.46 -9.59
C PHE A 73 -12.40 8.23 -10.80
N ASP A 74 -11.59 9.12 -11.38
CA ASP A 74 -11.93 9.87 -12.60
C ASP A 74 -11.68 9.05 -13.88
N HIS A 75 -10.98 7.91 -13.78
CA HIS A 75 -10.70 7.05 -14.93
C HIS A 75 -11.98 6.30 -15.36
N ARG A 76 -12.28 6.31 -16.69
CA ARG A 76 -13.54 5.78 -17.25
C ARG A 76 -13.88 4.33 -16.86
N PHE A 77 -12.88 3.48 -16.71
CA PHE A 77 -13.07 2.06 -16.33
C PHE A 77 -12.77 1.80 -14.87
N ALA A 78 -11.66 2.33 -14.34
CA ALA A 78 -11.28 2.12 -12.95
C ALA A 78 -12.21 2.84 -11.97
N GLY A 79 -12.73 4.01 -12.33
CA GLY A 79 -13.56 4.83 -11.44
C GLY A 79 -14.84 4.13 -10.95
N PRO A 80 -15.67 3.57 -11.84
CA PRO A 80 -16.83 2.77 -11.42
C PRO A 80 -16.45 1.61 -10.50
N LEU A 81 -15.34 0.91 -10.80
CA LEU A 81 -14.85 -0.18 -9.96
C LEU A 81 -14.41 0.30 -8.59
N MET A 82 -13.60 1.37 -8.49
CA MET A 82 -13.15 1.94 -7.22
C MET A 82 -14.33 2.35 -6.33
N ARG A 83 -15.35 2.97 -6.91
CA ARG A 83 -16.59 3.34 -6.21
C ARG A 83 -17.40 2.14 -5.77
N SER A 84 -17.54 1.11 -6.61
CA SER A 84 -18.31 -0.10 -6.28
C SER A 84 -17.65 -0.94 -5.19
N LEU A 85 -16.33 -0.81 -5.01
CA LEU A 85 -15.55 -1.39 -3.92
C LEU A 85 -15.50 -0.50 -2.67
N HIS A 86 -16.18 0.62 -2.69
CA HIS A 86 -16.22 1.59 -1.59
C HIS A 86 -14.82 2.05 -1.14
N HIS A 87 -13.89 2.19 -2.11
CA HIS A 87 -12.59 2.79 -1.83
C HIS A 87 -12.72 4.29 -1.63
N ILE A 88 -11.81 4.88 -0.84
CA ILE A 88 -11.84 6.28 -0.43
C ILE A 88 -11.02 7.11 -1.41
N SER A 89 -11.65 8.14 -2.00
CA SER A 89 -10.98 9.02 -2.96
C SER A 89 -10.16 10.10 -2.25
N VAL A 90 -8.85 10.13 -2.50
CA VAL A 90 -7.94 11.13 -1.93
C VAL A 90 -7.66 12.23 -2.95
N ASP A 91 -8.23 13.41 -2.70
CA ASP A 91 -7.84 14.63 -3.38
C ASP A 91 -6.64 15.27 -2.66
N ARG A 92 -5.55 15.47 -3.38
CA ARG A 92 -4.36 16.13 -2.82
C ARG A 92 -4.54 17.62 -2.54
N GLY A 93 -5.56 18.23 -3.12
CA GLY A 93 -5.95 19.63 -2.88
C GLY A 93 -6.88 19.79 -1.68
N ASP A 94 -7.67 18.75 -1.37
CA ASP A 94 -8.60 18.71 -0.22
C ASP A 94 -8.38 17.41 0.58
N GLY A 95 -7.22 17.30 1.20
CA GLY A 95 -6.86 16.16 2.02
C GLY A 95 -7.73 16.00 3.28
N LEU A 96 -8.43 17.04 3.72
CA LEU A 96 -9.27 17.01 4.93
C LEU A 96 -10.56 16.21 4.70
N ALA A 97 -11.19 16.33 3.53
CA ALA A 97 -12.42 15.61 3.22
C ALA A 97 -12.17 14.08 3.21
N SER A 98 -11.13 13.63 2.49
CA SER A 98 -10.78 12.21 2.44
C SER A 98 -10.28 11.66 3.78
N TYR A 99 -9.66 12.50 4.59
CA TYR A 99 -9.26 12.14 5.94
C TYR A 99 -10.48 11.91 6.84
N GLY A 100 -11.49 12.81 6.79
CA GLY A 100 -12.76 12.65 7.49
C GLY A 100 -13.53 11.41 7.06
N GLU A 101 -13.62 11.15 5.76
CA GLU A 101 -14.25 9.95 5.21
C GLU A 101 -13.58 8.67 5.73
N GLY A 102 -12.25 8.63 5.79
CA GLY A 102 -11.50 7.51 6.36
C GLY A 102 -11.86 7.24 7.82
N ILE A 103 -11.97 8.29 8.64
CA ILE A 103 -12.39 8.18 10.05
C ILE A 103 -13.81 7.63 10.16
N ASP A 104 -14.73 8.09 9.29
CA ASP A 104 -16.11 7.63 9.29
C ASP A 104 -16.23 6.14 8.93
N PHE A 105 -15.42 5.65 7.96
CA PHE A 105 -15.35 4.22 7.65
C PHE A 105 -14.83 3.41 8.84
N LEU A 106 -13.76 3.85 9.49
CA LEU A 106 -13.20 3.20 10.67
C LEU A 106 -14.23 3.11 11.83
N ARG A 107 -14.94 4.22 12.11
CA ARG A 107 -15.97 4.26 13.13
C ARG A 107 -17.20 3.38 12.84
N LYS A 108 -17.47 3.16 11.55
CA LYS A 108 -18.50 2.21 11.11
C LYS A 108 -18.04 0.74 11.17
N GLY A 109 -16.83 0.50 11.69
CA GLY A 109 -16.30 -0.84 11.86
C GLY A 109 -15.62 -1.39 10.61
N GLU A 110 -15.32 -0.58 9.59
CA GLU A 110 -14.61 -1.03 8.38
C GLU A 110 -13.09 -1.06 8.58
N ILE A 111 -12.40 -1.83 7.75
CA ILE A 111 -10.93 -1.77 7.67
C ILE A 111 -10.53 -0.79 6.57
N VAL A 112 -9.74 0.21 6.93
CA VAL A 112 -9.18 1.17 5.98
C VAL A 112 -7.70 0.84 5.73
N GLY A 113 -7.31 0.75 4.46
CA GLY A 113 -5.92 0.55 4.04
C GLY A 113 -5.28 1.87 3.58
N ILE A 114 -4.11 2.15 4.09
CA ILE A 114 -3.34 3.35 3.74
C ILE A 114 -1.87 3.00 3.48
N PHE A 115 -1.25 3.76 2.57
CA PHE A 115 0.18 3.74 2.33
C PHE A 115 0.79 5.01 2.93
N PRO A 116 1.42 4.96 4.13
CA PRO A 116 1.93 6.17 4.81
C PRO A 116 2.98 6.93 4.01
N GLU A 117 3.69 6.24 3.12
CA GLU A 117 4.69 6.78 2.19
C GLU A 117 4.08 7.68 1.10
N ALA A 118 2.78 7.55 0.83
CA ALA A 118 2.00 8.27 -0.19
C ALA A 118 2.47 8.08 -1.65
N THR A 119 3.59 7.43 -1.89
CA THR A 119 4.12 7.11 -3.24
C THR A 119 4.93 5.83 -3.20
N ILE A 120 4.97 5.11 -4.33
CA ILE A 120 5.79 3.90 -4.49
C ILE A 120 7.26 4.22 -4.24
N SER A 121 7.90 3.45 -3.36
CA SER A 121 9.34 3.48 -3.12
C SER A 121 10.10 2.82 -4.27
N ARG A 122 11.11 3.51 -4.80
CA ARG A 122 12.00 2.98 -5.85
C ARG A 122 13.17 2.18 -5.29
N SER A 123 13.58 2.47 -4.05
CA SER A 123 14.60 1.71 -3.32
C SER A 123 14.07 0.42 -2.75
N PHE A 124 12.73 0.27 -2.70
CA PHE A 124 12.00 -0.80 -2.01
C PHE A 124 12.22 -0.84 -0.48
N GLU A 125 12.91 0.16 0.06
CA GLU A 125 12.99 0.47 1.48
C GLU A 125 11.89 1.46 1.86
N LEU A 126 11.61 1.60 3.17
CA LEU A 126 10.57 2.50 3.67
C LEU A 126 10.96 3.96 3.51
N LYS A 127 10.13 4.73 2.86
CA LYS A 127 10.26 6.20 2.75
C LYS A 127 9.86 6.88 4.05
N GLU A 128 9.90 8.23 4.05
CA GLU A 128 9.34 9.00 5.15
C GLU A 128 7.82 8.86 5.21
N PHE A 129 7.30 8.65 6.42
CA PHE A 129 5.87 8.49 6.68
C PHE A 129 5.21 9.83 6.98
N LYS A 130 4.01 10.00 6.46
CA LYS A 130 3.11 11.09 6.87
C LYS A 130 2.37 10.69 8.14
N THR A 131 2.11 11.65 9.02
CA THR A 131 1.42 11.44 10.29
C THR A 131 -0.08 11.11 10.15
N GLY A 132 -0.60 11.08 8.92
CA GLY A 132 -2.02 10.86 8.66
C GLY A 132 -2.55 9.52 9.20
N ALA A 133 -1.75 8.45 9.10
CA ALA A 133 -2.16 7.12 9.57
C ALA A 133 -2.36 7.08 11.09
N THR A 134 -1.36 7.52 11.86
CA THR A 134 -1.42 7.52 13.33
C THR A 134 -2.51 8.44 13.86
N ARG A 135 -2.63 9.65 13.27
CA ARG A 135 -3.70 10.59 13.63
C ARG A 135 -5.09 10.05 13.34
N MET A 136 -5.28 9.37 12.19
CA MET A 136 -6.57 8.80 11.79
C MET A 136 -6.98 7.66 12.71
N ALA A 137 -6.07 6.75 13.03
CA ALA A 137 -6.32 5.65 13.96
C ALA A 137 -6.67 6.16 15.37
N ALA A 138 -5.90 7.12 15.89
CA ALA A 138 -6.15 7.77 17.18
C ALA A 138 -7.52 8.45 17.21
N GLN A 139 -7.86 9.24 16.20
CA GLN A 139 -9.11 9.99 16.15
C GLN A 139 -10.33 9.07 15.96
N ALA A 140 -10.16 7.94 15.29
CA ALA A 140 -11.21 6.94 15.14
C ALA A 140 -11.32 6.02 16.37
N GLY A 141 -10.29 5.95 17.23
CA GLY A 141 -10.22 5.05 18.39
C GLY A 141 -10.05 3.59 17.99
N VAL A 142 -9.29 3.31 16.92
CA VAL A 142 -9.11 1.96 16.37
C VAL A 142 -7.64 1.54 16.37
N PRO A 143 -7.35 0.23 16.38
CA PRO A 143 -5.99 -0.27 16.24
C PRO A 143 -5.39 0.10 14.87
N LEU A 144 -4.08 0.39 14.87
CA LEU A 144 -3.25 0.63 13.69
C LEU A 144 -2.36 -0.60 13.48
N ILE A 145 -2.60 -1.34 12.41
CA ILE A 145 -1.91 -2.59 12.10
C ILE A 145 -0.81 -2.32 11.08
N PRO A 146 0.47 -2.44 11.45
CA PRO A 146 1.56 -2.36 10.49
C PRO A 146 1.60 -3.60 9.61
N ALA A 147 1.78 -3.44 8.30
CA ALA A 147 1.81 -4.54 7.35
C ALA A 147 2.90 -4.33 6.30
N ILE A 148 3.56 -5.41 5.94
CA ILE A 148 4.59 -5.47 4.91
C ILE A 148 4.13 -6.37 3.77
N LEU A 149 4.30 -5.85 2.56
CA LEU A 149 4.19 -6.60 1.31
C LEU A 149 5.60 -6.73 0.72
N TRP A 150 5.96 -7.93 0.29
CA TRP A 150 7.23 -8.19 -0.38
C TRP A 150 7.05 -9.14 -1.57
N GLY A 151 7.83 -8.93 -2.65
CA GLY A 151 7.70 -9.67 -3.90
C GLY A 151 6.76 -9.02 -4.92
N THR A 152 5.88 -8.09 -4.52
CA THR A 152 4.95 -7.38 -5.40
C THR A 152 5.65 -6.47 -6.39
N GLN A 153 6.81 -5.89 -6.03
CA GLN A 153 7.64 -5.05 -6.90
C GLN A 153 8.14 -5.79 -8.15
N ARG A 154 8.27 -7.12 -8.07
CA ARG A 154 8.66 -7.98 -9.19
C ARG A 154 7.58 -8.08 -10.27
N MET A 155 6.33 -7.72 -9.94
CA MET A 155 5.19 -7.78 -10.87
C MET A 155 5.02 -6.48 -11.64
N LYS A 156 4.90 -5.35 -10.93
CA LYS A 156 4.72 -4.04 -11.56
C LYS A 156 5.11 -2.92 -10.61
N THR A 157 6.19 -2.23 -10.92
CA THR A 157 6.67 -1.08 -10.15
C THR A 157 7.09 0.08 -11.07
N LYS A 158 7.59 1.16 -10.47
CA LYS A 158 8.11 2.31 -11.22
C LYS A 158 9.36 1.93 -12.01
N SER A 159 9.49 2.48 -13.22
CA SER A 159 10.69 2.39 -14.09
C SER A 159 11.12 0.98 -14.50
N HIS A 160 10.31 -0.03 -14.22
CA HIS A 160 10.56 -1.39 -14.66
C HIS A 160 9.38 -1.91 -15.49
N PRO A 161 9.62 -2.77 -16.50
CA PRO A 161 8.56 -3.42 -17.23
C PRO A 161 7.74 -4.31 -16.29
N GLN A 162 6.46 -4.48 -16.60
CA GLN A 162 5.62 -5.41 -15.86
C GLN A 162 6.02 -6.85 -16.17
N ASP A 163 6.05 -7.69 -15.13
CA ASP A 163 6.35 -9.12 -15.25
C ASP A 163 5.33 -9.94 -14.44
N PHE A 164 4.43 -10.59 -15.15
CA PHE A 164 3.45 -11.55 -14.61
C PHE A 164 3.83 -13.01 -14.90
N SER A 165 5.13 -13.31 -15.03
CA SER A 165 5.61 -14.68 -15.13
C SER A 165 5.22 -15.48 -13.87
N ARG A 166 5.06 -16.80 -14.08
CA ARG A 166 4.54 -17.71 -13.04
C ARG A 166 5.57 -17.96 -11.93
N GLY A 167 5.03 -18.38 -10.77
CA GLY A 167 5.83 -18.94 -9.68
C GLY A 167 6.43 -17.93 -8.71
N LYS A 168 6.00 -16.66 -8.75
CA LYS A 168 6.49 -15.66 -7.79
C LYS A 168 5.92 -15.88 -6.39
N THR A 169 6.77 -15.77 -5.39
CA THR A 169 6.34 -15.70 -3.98
C THR A 169 5.94 -14.28 -3.62
N ILE A 170 4.86 -14.14 -2.88
CA ILE A 170 4.41 -12.89 -2.26
C ILE A 170 4.37 -13.11 -0.76
N ALA A 171 5.17 -12.35 -0.03
CA ALA A 171 5.13 -12.34 1.41
C ALA A 171 4.24 -11.20 1.91
N ILE A 172 3.42 -11.50 2.92
CA ILE A 172 2.52 -10.56 3.60
C ILE A 172 2.72 -10.77 5.10
N THR A 173 3.32 -9.80 5.77
CA THR A 173 3.62 -9.87 7.21
C THR A 173 2.91 -8.75 7.93
N LEU A 174 2.07 -9.09 8.91
CA LEU A 174 1.38 -8.13 9.76
C LEU A 174 2.00 -8.15 11.16
N GLY A 175 2.28 -6.98 11.69
CA GLY A 175 2.75 -6.81 13.06
C GLY A 175 1.62 -6.69 14.06
N GLU A 176 1.98 -6.69 15.33
CA GLU A 176 1.07 -6.44 16.43
C GLU A 176 0.40 -5.06 16.28
N PRO A 177 -0.89 -4.96 16.63
CA PRO A 177 -1.62 -3.71 16.56
C PRO A 177 -1.01 -2.62 17.47
N LEU A 178 -0.77 -1.44 16.92
CA LEU A 178 -0.42 -0.24 17.65
C LEU A 178 -1.69 0.52 18.04
N HIS A 179 -1.65 1.22 19.18
CA HIS A 179 -2.78 2.01 19.68
C HIS A 179 -2.39 3.49 19.83
N PRO A 180 -2.26 4.26 18.73
CA PRO A 180 -1.86 5.65 18.80
C PRO A 180 -2.92 6.47 19.56
N THR A 181 -2.45 7.39 20.39
CA THR A 181 -3.30 8.26 21.21
C THR A 181 -3.58 9.62 20.57
N GLY A 182 -2.81 9.98 19.56
CA GLY A 182 -2.85 11.30 18.92
C GLY A 182 -2.19 12.41 19.72
N ARG A 183 -1.60 12.12 20.89
CA ARG A 183 -0.92 13.12 21.73
C ARG A 183 0.36 13.64 21.10
N ASN A 184 1.12 12.75 20.46
CA ASN A 184 2.33 13.10 19.74
C ASN A 184 2.41 12.33 18.40
N PRO A 185 1.70 12.79 17.36
CA PRO A 185 1.65 12.09 16.08
C PRO A 185 3.00 11.87 15.42
N ALA A 186 3.99 12.74 15.68
CA ALA A 186 5.33 12.58 15.12
C ALA A 186 6.06 11.37 15.76
N VAL A 187 6.02 11.25 17.07
CA VAL A 187 6.61 10.12 17.81
C VAL A 187 5.88 8.81 17.46
N GLU A 188 4.54 8.82 17.47
CA GLU A 188 3.72 7.65 17.13
C GLU A 188 3.96 7.21 15.67
N THR A 189 4.23 8.15 14.75
CA THR A 189 4.60 7.83 13.36
C THR A 189 6.01 7.25 13.25
N ALA A 190 6.94 7.75 14.05
CA ALA A 190 8.29 7.18 14.12
C ALA A 190 8.27 5.74 14.67
N GLU A 191 7.44 5.47 15.68
CA GLU A 191 7.21 4.12 16.22
C GLU A 191 6.62 3.18 15.15
N LEU A 192 5.58 3.61 14.42
CA LEU A 192 5.02 2.86 13.29
C LEU A 192 6.10 2.54 12.27
N LYS A 193 6.91 3.55 11.87
CA LYS A 193 7.99 3.35 10.89
C LYS A 193 9.05 2.39 11.38
N ALA A 194 9.46 2.48 12.65
CA ALA A 194 10.43 1.56 13.26
C ALA A 194 9.89 0.12 13.30
N THR A 195 8.63 -0.05 13.68
CA THR A 195 7.96 -1.36 13.67
C THR A 195 7.92 -1.93 12.26
N MET A 196 7.51 -1.16 11.27
CA MET A 196 7.46 -1.60 9.87
C MET A 196 8.86 -1.88 9.30
N ALA A 197 9.90 -1.15 9.71
CA ALA A 197 11.27 -1.41 9.28
C ALA A 197 11.79 -2.76 9.79
N ARG A 198 11.50 -3.09 11.04
CA ARG A 198 11.83 -4.42 11.61
C ARG A 198 11.07 -5.53 10.88
N LEU A 199 9.76 -5.37 10.65
CA LEU A 199 8.96 -6.34 9.91
C LEU A 199 9.46 -6.51 8.47
N LEU A 200 9.89 -5.43 7.81
CA LEU A 200 10.46 -5.48 6.46
C LEU A 200 11.76 -6.29 6.44
N ASP A 201 12.68 -6.04 7.38
CA ASP A 201 13.93 -6.79 7.52
C ASP A 201 13.64 -8.29 7.73
N GLU A 202 12.76 -8.63 8.66
CA GLU A 202 12.33 -10.00 8.95
C GLU A 202 11.72 -10.67 7.69
N THR A 203 10.86 -9.94 6.97
CA THR A 203 10.19 -10.45 5.76
C THR A 203 11.19 -10.71 4.64
N ILE A 204 12.14 -9.79 4.41
CA ILE A 204 13.17 -9.96 3.37
C ILE A 204 14.08 -11.13 3.69
N ARG A 205 14.51 -11.29 4.96
CA ARG A 205 15.37 -12.39 5.39
C ARG A 205 14.68 -13.75 5.33
N ALA A 206 13.38 -13.80 5.58
CA ALA A 206 12.57 -15.02 5.52
C ALA A 206 12.10 -15.36 4.09
N TYR A 207 12.29 -14.47 3.14
CA TYR A 207 11.89 -14.70 1.75
C TYR A 207 12.77 -15.76 1.09
N PRO A 208 12.25 -16.62 0.17
CA PRO A 208 13.05 -17.68 -0.47
C PRO A 208 14.33 -17.14 -1.12
N ALA A 209 15.48 -17.66 -0.67
CA ALA A 209 16.79 -17.19 -1.10
C ALA A 209 17.03 -17.44 -2.61
N ASP A 210 16.50 -18.52 -3.15
CA ASP A 210 16.55 -18.86 -4.57
C ASP A 210 15.75 -17.90 -5.44
N GLU A 211 14.78 -17.19 -4.86
CA GLU A 211 14.01 -16.16 -5.55
C GLU A 211 14.59 -14.74 -5.39
N GLN A 212 15.62 -14.53 -4.58
CA GLN A 212 16.26 -13.21 -4.43
C GLN A 212 17.79 -13.32 -4.52
N PRO A 213 18.32 -13.69 -5.70
CA PRO A 213 19.75 -13.76 -5.88
C PRO A 213 20.41 -12.40 -5.73
N PRO A 214 21.65 -12.34 -5.24
CA PRO A 214 22.43 -11.10 -5.15
C PRO A 214 22.43 -10.34 -6.48
N GLY A 215 22.41 -9.00 -6.43
CA GLY A 215 22.38 -8.15 -7.61
C GLY A 215 20.99 -8.02 -8.28
N SER A 216 19.94 -8.64 -7.72
CA SER A 216 18.57 -8.49 -8.22
C SER A 216 18.16 -7.01 -8.23
N TRP A 217 17.58 -6.53 -9.32
CA TRP A 217 17.13 -5.14 -9.48
C TRP A 217 16.01 -4.74 -8.49
N TRP A 218 15.29 -5.71 -7.98
CA TRP A 218 14.14 -5.55 -7.07
C TRP A 218 14.49 -5.80 -5.60
N LEU A 219 15.78 -6.08 -5.30
CA LEU A 219 16.30 -6.20 -3.95
C LEU A 219 17.04 -4.92 -3.58
N PRO A 220 16.81 -4.33 -2.39
CA PRO A 220 17.51 -3.13 -1.96
C PRO A 220 19.02 -3.31 -1.94
N ALA A 221 19.76 -2.24 -2.19
CA ALA A 221 21.23 -2.25 -2.13
C ALA A 221 21.76 -2.68 -0.76
N SER A 222 21.05 -2.33 0.33
CA SER A 222 21.35 -2.74 1.70
C SER A 222 21.27 -4.26 1.94
N TYR A 223 20.63 -5.01 1.04
CA TYR A 223 20.54 -6.47 1.04
C TYR A 223 21.34 -7.12 -0.10
N GLY A 224 22.27 -6.38 -0.71
CA GLY A 224 23.10 -6.91 -1.80
C GLY A 224 22.39 -6.93 -3.17
N GLY A 225 21.29 -6.23 -3.33
CA GLY A 225 20.61 -6.02 -4.61
C GLY A 225 21.16 -4.84 -5.40
N SER A 226 20.55 -4.53 -6.53
CA SER A 226 20.88 -3.38 -7.37
C SER A 226 19.72 -2.37 -7.53
N ALA A 227 18.75 -2.40 -6.63
CA ALA A 227 17.76 -1.33 -6.56
C ALA A 227 18.43 0.01 -6.22
N PRO A 228 17.89 1.14 -6.68
CA PRO A 228 18.41 2.45 -6.32
C PRO A 228 18.52 2.62 -4.80
N THR A 229 19.58 3.27 -4.33
CA THR A 229 19.67 3.69 -2.93
C THR A 229 18.56 4.68 -2.60
N MET A 230 18.35 4.97 -1.30
CA MET A 230 17.35 5.98 -0.89
C MET A 230 17.65 7.36 -1.50
N GLU A 231 18.93 7.74 -1.61
CA GLU A 231 19.38 9.00 -2.19
C GLU A 231 19.10 9.05 -3.69
N GLU A 232 19.48 8.01 -4.43
CA GLU A 232 19.22 7.89 -5.86
C GLU A 232 17.71 7.87 -6.16
N ALA A 233 16.95 7.13 -5.37
CA ALA A 233 15.50 7.08 -5.48
C ALA A 233 14.86 8.46 -5.24
N ALA A 234 15.39 9.26 -4.31
CA ALA A 234 14.91 10.61 -4.06
C ALA A 234 15.15 11.55 -5.25
N VAL A 235 16.32 11.43 -5.91
CA VAL A 235 16.63 12.19 -7.15
C VAL A 235 15.64 11.83 -8.25
N LEU A 236 15.46 10.52 -8.52
CA LEU A 236 14.51 10.02 -9.55
C LEU A 236 13.06 10.47 -9.27
N ASP A 237 12.62 10.45 -8.01
CA ASP A 237 11.28 10.92 -7.61
C ASP A 237 11.13 12.45 -7.81
N ALA A 238 12.18 13.22 -7.57
CA ALA A 238 12.17 14.66 -7.79
C ALA A 238 12.10 15.00 -9.30
N GLU A 239 12.83 14.28 -10.14
CA GLU A 239 12.78 14.42 -11.59
C GLU A 239 11.39 14.08 -12.14
N GLU A 240 10.81 12.93 -11.76
CA GLU A 240 9.45 12.55 -12.13
C GLU A 240 8.42 13.62 -11.73
N LYS A 241 8.57 14.21 -10.55
CA LYS A 241 7.68 15.29 -10.08
C LYS A 241 7.79 16.53 -10.95
N ARG A 242 9.01 16.91 -11.37
CA ARG A 242 9.25 18.04 -12.25
C ARG A 242 8.66 17.83 -13.65
N GLU A 243 8.84 16.63 -14.22
CA GLU A 243 8.28 16.26 -15.52
C GLU A 243 6.75 16.28 -15.52
N ARG A 244 6.14 15.70 -14.49
CA ARG A 244 4.68 15.73 -14.31
C ARG A 244 4.14 17.16 -14.16
N ALA A 245 4.86 18.03 -13.46
CA ALA A 245 4.49 19.44 -13.34
C ALA A 245 4.55 20.16 -14.68
N ARG A 246 5.62 19.95 -15.47
CA ARG A 246 5.76 20.50 -16.83
C ARG A 246 4.66 20.02 -17.77
N ALA A 247 4.35 18.71 -17.74
CA ALA A 247 3.28 18.14 -18.57
C ALA A 247 1.89 18.70 -18.21
N ARG A 248 1.61 18.89 -16.91
CA ARG A 248 0.36 19.55 -16.45
C ARG A 248 0.28 20.99 -16.91
N ALA A 249 1.37 21.75 -16.81
CA ALA A 249 1.41 23.15 -17.27
C ALA A 249 1.18 23.25 -18.78
N ALA A 250 1.81 22.38 -19.58
CA ALA A 250 1.62 22.32 -21.02
C ALA A 250 0.15 22.02 -21.39
N LYS A 251 -0.48 21.01 -20.72
CA LYS A 251 -1.91 20.69 -20.94
C LYS A 251 -2.85 21.85 -20.57
N ARG A 252 -2.54 22.61 -19.54
CA ARG A 252 -3.34 23.80 -19.18
C ARG A 252 -3.22 24.92 -20.21
N ARG A 253 -2.02 25.14 -20.76
CA ARG A 253 -1.82 26.13 -21.84
C ARG A 253 -2.58 25.74 -23.11
N ALA A 254 -2.51 24.47 -23.53
CA ALA A 254 -3.22 23.96 -24.71
C ALA A 254 -4.76 23.93 -24.56
N LYS A 255 -5.32 24.04 -23.35
CA LYS A 255 -6.78 24.14 -23.14
C LYS A 255 -7.29 25.57 -23.14
N ASN A 256 -6.40 26.54 -22.97
CA ASN A 256 -6.73 27.97 -22.90
C ASN A 256 -6.43 28.71 -24.22
N THR A 257 -5.97 27.97 -25.24
CA THR A 257 -5.85 28.36 -26.67
C THR A 257 -6.93 27.70 -27.48
#